data_00e5fb728dfed22d2a9584cf5531f1ca
#
_entry.id   00e5fb728dfed22d2a9584cf5531f1ca
#
_cell.length_a   1.000
_cell.length_b   1.000
_cell.length_c   1.000
_cell.angle_alpha   90.00
_cell.angle_beta   90.00
_cell.angle_gamma   90.00
#
_symmetry.space_group_name_H-M   'P 1'
#
loop_
_entity.id
_entity.type
_entity.pdbx_description
1 polymer ?
#
loop_
_entity_poly.entity_id
_entity_poly.type
_entity_poly.pdbx_seq_one_letter_code
_entity_poly.pdbx_strand_id
1 'polypeptide(L)'
;AVDFVLIDAPPHSDTDTRQALRAAHLTIAPIQPSPLDLWASKPVADLAEAANFPLAFLLNRTPPRARLTDAIAKGASELGGTLLKPRIGARVAFAAAMGEGLTALETKPKSIGAEEVRAAAKAVLKLLQ
;
A
#
# COMPACT_ATOMS: atom_id res chain seq x y z
N ALA A 1 2.85 -3.09 -26.26
CA ALA A 1 2.23 -2.11 -25.37
C ALA A 1 2.29 -2.63 -23.94
N VAL A 2 2.50 -1.75 -22.97
CA VAL A 2 2.51 -2.07 -21.54
C VAL A 2 1.29 -1.39 -20.94
N ASP A 3 0.46 -2.15 -20.21
CA ASP A 3 -0.77 -1.60 -19.61
C ASP A 3 -0.46 -0.82 -18.33
N PHE A 4 0.51 -1.31 -17.54
CA PHE A 4 0.93 -0.70 -16.26
C PHE A 4 2.44 -0.77 -16.08
N VAL A 5 2.98 0.25 -15.42
CA VAL A 5 4.36 0.29 -14.94
C VAL A 5 4.32 0.47 -13.43
N LEU A 6 4.98 -0.42 -12.70
CA LEU A 6 5.18 -0.29 -11.27
C LEU A 6 6.57 0.30 -11.01
N ILE A 7 6.61 1.37 -10.23
CA ILE A 7 7.86 2.02 -9.81
C ILE A 7 8.05 1.68 -8.33
N ASP A 8 9.04 0.86 -8.02
CA ASP A 8 9.45 0.58 -6.64
C ASP A 8 10.42 1.70 -6.20
N ALA A 9 9.95 2.57 -5.32
CA ALA A 9 10.70 3.71 -4.84
C ALA A 9 11.46 3.36 -3.54
N PRO A 10 12.70 3.86 -3.37
CA PRO A 10 13.45 3.66 -2.14
C PRO A 10 12.76 4.36 -0.94
N PRO A 11 13.03 3.93 0.31
CA PRO A 11 12.33 4.39 1.50
C PRO A 11 12.66 5.82 1.94
N HIS A 12 13.55 6.51 1.25
CA HIS A 12 13.98 7.87 1.60
C HIS A 12 13.53 8.89 0.56
N SER A 13 13.12 10.07 1.02
CA SER A 13 12.61 11.17 0.20
C SER A 13 13.73 11.96 -0.48
N ASP A 14 14.58 11.31 -1.23
CA ASP A 14 15.57 11.95 -2.08
C ASP A 14 14.96 12.47 -3.39
N THR A 15 15.81 13.04 -4.24
CA THR A 15 15.40 13.59 -5.54
C THR A 15 14.75 12.54 -6.43
N ASP A 16 15.25 11.30 -6.42
CA ASP A 16 14.76 10.21 -7.27
C ASP A 16 13.36 9.77 -6.86
N THR A 17 13.11 9.65 -5.55
CA THR A 17 11.78 9.37 -5.01
C THR A 17 10.78 10.46 -5.41
N ARG A 18 11.14 11.73 -5.30
CA ARG A 18 10.27 12.84 -5.70
C ARG A 18 9.97 12.83 -7.19
N GLN A 19 10.94 12.48 -8.04
CA GLN A 19 10.73 12.34 -9.48
C GLN A 19 9.78 11.17 -9.79
N ALA A 20 9.97 10.01 -9.15
CA ALA A 20 9.09 8.85 -9.30
C ALA A 20 7.63 9.20 -8.89
N LEU A 21 7.44 9.87 -7.75
CA LEU A 21 6.13 10.30 -7.28
C LEU A 21 5.43 11.25 -8.26
N ARG A 22 6.16 12.17 -8.86
CA ARG A 22 5.62 13.11 -9.86
C ARG A 22 5.28 12.45 -11.20
N ALA A 23 6.00 11.39 -11.57
CA ALA A 23 5.76 10.65 -12.80
C ALA A 23 4.60 9.65 -12.69
N ALA A 24 4.23 9.27 -11.47
CA ALA A 24 3.19 8.28 -11.23
C ALA A 24 1.78 8.86 -11.37
N HIS A 25 0.87 8.09 -11.95
CA HIS A 25 -0.56 8.42 -11.97
C HIS A 25 -1.24 8.19 -10.63
N LEU A 26 -0.67 7.32 -9.81
CA LEU A 26 -1.11 7.04 -8.44
C LEU A 26 0.08 6.56 -7.62
N THR A 27 0.23 7.10 -6.43
CA THR A 27 1.19 6.61 -5.44
C THR A 27 0.46 5.76 -4.41
N ILE A 28 1.01 4.59 -4.10
CA ILE A 28 0.49 3.71 -3.05
C ILE A 28 1.50 3.67 -1.92
N ALA A 29 1.08 4.07 -0.72
CA ALA A 29 1.87 4.01 0.49
C ALA A 29 1.36 2.89 1.40
N PRO A 30 2.06 1.74 1.49
CA PRO A 30 1.73 0.71 2.45
C PRO A 30 2.02 1.18 3.88
N ILE A 31 1.08 0.97 4.79
CA ILE A 31 1.21 1.32 6.21
C ILE A 31 0.92 0.08 7.05
N GLN A 32 1.82 -0.27 7.97
CA GLN A 32 1.52 -1.26 8.99
C GLN A 32 0.68 -0.62 10.11
N PRO A 33 -0.13 -1.40 10.86
CA PRO A 33 -0.95 -0.87 11.94
C PRO A 33 -0.10 -0.54 13.17
N SER A 34 0.71 0.49 13.06
CA SER A 34 1.54 1.03 14.16
C SER A 34 1.54 2.57 14.12
N PRO A 35 1.59 3.24 15.28
CA PRO A 35 1.73 4.69 15.32
C PRO A 35 3.00 5.18 14.62
N LEU A 36 4.09 4.42 14.70
CA LEU A 36 5.36 4.78 14.06
C LEU A 36 5.25 4.82 12.54
N ASP A 37 4.60 3.81 11.94
CA ASP A 37 4.36 3.76 10.49
C ASP A 37 3.43 4.89 10.04
N LEU A 38 2.42 5.21 10.84
CA LEU A 38 1.53 6.33 10.56
C LEU A 38 2.29 7.66 10.56
N TRP A 39 3.15 7.89 11.55
CA TRP A 39 3.99 9.10 11.59
C TRP A 39 4.99 9.15 10.44
N ALA A 40 5.59 8.01 10.10
CA ALA A 40 6.52 7.90 8.97
C ALA A 40 5.85 8.18 7.60
N SER A 41 4.52 8.04 7.53
CA SER A 41 3.75 8.29 6.31
C SER A 41 3.39 9.77 6.13
N LYS A 42 3.52 10.60 7.17
CA LYS A 42 3.17 12.02 7.08
C LYS A 42 3.99 12.79 6.03
N PRO A 43 5.31 12.63 5.91
CA PRO A 43 6.08 13.35 4.89
C PRO A 43 5.62 13.08 3.45
N VAL A 44 5.24 11.85 3.12
CA VAL A 44 4.72 11.54 1.77
C VAL A 44 3.34 12.14 1.56
N ALA A 45 2.50 12.19 2.60
CA ALA A 45 1.19 12.84 2.54
C ALA A 45 1.34 14.36 2.33
N ASP A 46 2.20 15.01 3.10
CA ASP A 46 2.49 16.44 2.96
C ASP A 46 3.05 16.77 1.57
N LEU A 47 3.91 15.91 1.03
CA LEU A 47 4.44 16.06 -0.32
C LEU A 47 3.35 15.86 -1.40
N ALA A 48 2.45 14.90 -1.20
CA ALA A 48 1.33 14.65 -2.10
C ALA A 48 0.38 15.86 -2.16
N GLU A 49 0.08 16.44 -1.02
CA GLU A 49 -0.73 17.65 -0.93
C GLU A 49 -0.04 18.83 -1.60
N ALA A 50 1.22 19.10 -1.25
CA ALA A 50 1.98 20.22 -1.80
C ALA A 50 2.20 20.14 -3.32
N ALA A 51 2.42 18.95 -3.86
CA ALA A 51 2.68 18.70 -5.28
C ALA A 51 1.44 18.25 -6.06
N ASN A 52 0.30 18.12 -5.40
CA ASN A 52 -0.98 17.72 -5.95
C ASN A 52 -0.92 16.41 -6.77
N PHE A 53 -0.33 15.36 -6.22
CA PHE A 53 -0.37 14.04 -6.83
C PHE A 53 -1.29 13.06 -6.06
N PRO A 54 -1.96 12.12 -6.75
CA PRO A 54 -2.84 11.17 -6.11
C PRO A 54 -2.07 10.21 -5.18
N LEU A 55 -2.52 10.09 -3.93
CA LEU A 55 -1.97 9.21 -2.91
C LEU A 55 -3.05 8.30 -2.35
N ALA A 56 -2.75 7.01 -2.27
CA ALA A 56 -3.57 6.01 -1.60
C ALA A 56 -2.78 5.28 -0.52
N PHE A 57 -3.40 5.05 0.63
CA PHE A 57 -2.85 4.24 1.71
C PHE A 57 -3.42 2.83 1.67
N LEU A 58 -2.55 1.84 1.82
CA LEU A 58 -2.91 0.43 1.93
C LEU A 58 -2.46 -0.12 3.28
N LEU A 59 -3.39 -0.55 4.12
CA LEU A 59 -3.04 -1.24 5.35
C LEU A 59 -2.45 -2.62 5.05
N ASN A 60 -1.22 -2.82 5.48
CA ASN A 60 -0.43 -4.02 5.23
C ASN A 60 -0.02 -4.70 6.55
N ARG A 61 0.20 -6.00 6.51
CA ARG A 61 0.56 -6.81 7.68
C ARG A 61 -0.41 -6.62 8.86
N THR A 62 -1.69 -6.51 8.57
CA THR A 62 -2.71 -6.31 9.59
C THR A 62 -2.89 -7.60 10.42
N PRO A 63 -2.73 -7.53 11.75
CA PRO A 63 -3.05 -8.66 12.60
C PRO A 63 -4.57 -8.88 12.66
N PRO A 64 -5.03 -10.12 12.90
CA PRO A 64 -6.45 -10.38 13.06
C PRO A 64 -6.99 -9.64 14.30
N ARG A 65 -8.16 -9.01 14.19
CA ARG A 65 -8.95 -8.41 15.27
C ARG A 65 -8.23 -7.34 16.12
N ALA A 66 -7.33 -6.57 15.56
CA ALA A 66 -6.62 -5.55 16.30
C ALA A 66 -7.39 -4.22 16.29
N ARG A 67 -7.82 -3.74 17.46
CA ARG A 67 -8.38 -2.38 17.63
C ARG A 67 -7.43 -1.29 17.16
N LEU A 68 -6.13 -1.52 17.31
CA LEU A 68 -5.08 -0.62 16.83
C LEU A 68 -5.18 -0.43 15.31
N THR A 69 -5.51 -1.47 14.55
CA THR A 69 -5.68 -1.37 13.10
C THR A 69 -6.75 -0.33 12.72
N ASP A 70 -7.86 -0.28 13.44
CA ASP A 70 -8.93 0.68 13.15
C ASP A 70 -8.53 2.11 13.55
N ALA A 71 -7.78 2.27 14.64
CA ALA A 71 -7.23 3.57 15.04
C ALA A 71 -6.22 4.11 14.00
N ILE A 72 -5.33 3.24 13.49
CA ILE A 72 -4.38 3.60 12.44
C ILE A 72 -5.09 3.89 11.12
N ALA A 73 -6.11 3.12 10.76
CA ALA A 73 -6.94 3.37 9.59
C ALA A 73 -7.58 4.77 9.63
N LYS A 74 -8.12 5.15 10.79
CA LYS A 74 -8.66 6.50 11.00
C LYS A 74 -7.57 7.57 10.82
N GLY A 75 -6.42 7.41 11.49
CA GLY A 75 -5.30 8.34 11.37
C GLY A 75 -4.79 8.47 9.93
N ALA A 76 -4.70 7.37 9.18
CA ALA A 76 -4.31 7.39 7.78
C ALA A 76 -5.31 8.17 6.90
N SER A 77 -6.62 8.04 7.17
CA SER A 77 -7.66 8.81 6.48
C SER A 77 -7.54 10.32 6.73
N GLU A 78 -6.99 10.71 7.88
CA GLU A 78 -6.80 12.10 8.27
C GLU A 78 -5.54 12.74 7.64
N LEU A 79 -4.65 11.94 7.06
CA LEU A 79 -3.43 12.43 6.39
C LEU A 79 -3.68 13.05 5.00
N GLY A 80 -4.88 12.97 4.46
CA GLY A 80 -5.24 13.59 3.18
C GLY A 80 -5.15 12.69 1.94
N GLY A 81 -4.69 11.44 2.08
CA GLY A 81 -4.74 10.44 1.00
C GLY A 81 -6.03 9.61 1.02
N THR A 82 -6.24 8.81 -0.02
CA THR A 82 -7.33 7.85 -0.07
C THR A 82 -6.96 6.58 0.68
N LEU A 83 -7.67 6.24 1.76
CA LEU A 83 -7.48 4.94 2.40
C LEU A 83 -8.21 3.85 1.59
N LEU A 84 -7.48 2.87 1.10
CA LEU A 84 -8.05 1.71 0.44
C LEU A 84 -8.84 0.85 1.44
N LYS A 85 -10.05 0.43 1.05
CA LYS A 85 -10.88 -0.46 1.89
C LYS A 85 -10.27 -1.84 2.13
N PRO A 86 -9.69 -2.53 1.13
CA PRO A 86 -8.99 -3.78 1.35
C PRO A 86 -7.78 -3.60 2.26
N ARG A 87 -7.50 -4.65 3.05
CA ARG A 87 -6.34 -4.74 3.94
C ARG A 87 -5.59 -6.02 3.62
N ILE A 88 -4.27 -5.99 3.69
CA ILE A 88 -3.42 -7.18 3.56
C ILE A 88 -3.08 -7.67 4.96
N GLY A 89 -3.46 -8.90 5.27
CA GLY A 89 -3.19 -9.52 6.57
C GLY A 89 -1.71 -9.91 6.76
N ALA A 90 -1.30 -10.04 8.01
CA ALA A 90 -0.01 -10.63 8.36
C ALA A 90 -0.08 -12.16 8.17
N ARG A 91 0.42 -12.64 7.03
CA ARG A 91 0.31 -14.06 6.66
C ARG A 91 1.64 -14.68 6.31
N VAL A 92 1.91 -15.84 6.88
CA VAL A 92 3.11 -16.64 6.59
C VAL A 92 3.18 -17.02 5.11
N ALA A 93 2.04 -17.18 4.45
CA ALA A 93 1.97 -17.54 3.04
C ALA A 93 2.69 -16.55 2.12
N PHE A 94 2.75 -15.27 2.46
CA PHE A 94 3.48 -14.27 1.66
C PHE A 94 4.99 -14.50 1.74
N ALA A 95 5.53 -14.70 2.95
CA ALA A 95 6.96 -14.96 3.14
C ALA A 95 7.37 -16.32 2.54
N ALA A 96 6.53 -17.35 2.69
CA ALA A 96 6.79 -18.67 2.13
C ALA A 96 6.85 -18.63 0.60
N ALA A 97 5.89 -17.98 -0.05
CA ALA A 97 5.87 -17.82 -1.50
C ALA A 97 7.10 -17.04 -2.01
N MET A 98 7.47 -15.96 -1.33
CA MET A 98 8.64 -15.16 -1.67
C MET A 98 9.94 -15.97 -1.58
N GLY A 99 10.06 -16.87 -0.59
CA GLY A 99 11.19 -17.79 -0.48
C GLY A 99 11.35 -18.73 -1.67
N GLU A 100 10.28 -18.99 -2.41
CA GLU A 100 10.25 -19.79 -3.64
C GLU A 100 10.37 -18.93 -4.92
N GLY A 101 10.53 -17.61 -4.78
CA GLY A 101 10.51 -16.68 -5.90
C GLY A 101 9.14 -16.51 -6.56
N LEU A 102 8.08 -16.83 -5.83
CA LEU A 102 6.69 -16.79 -6.29
C LEU A 102 5.84 -15.85 -5.43
N THR A 103 4.61 -15.63 -5.86
CA THR A 103 3.60 -14.89 -5.10
C THR A 103 2.59 -15.84 -4.44
N ALA A 104 1.85 -15.35 -3.46
CA ALA A 104 0.76 -16.12 -2.86
C ALA A 104 -0.37 -16.44 -3.85
N LEU A 105 -0.51 -15.64 -4.93
CA LEU A 105 -1.48 -15.92 -5.99
C LEU A 105 -1.10 -17.13 -6.83
N GLU A 106 0.21 -17.41 -6.98
CA GLU A 106 0.74 -18.55 -7.72
C GLU A 106 0.77 -19.82 -6.85
N THR A 107 1.26 -19.70 -5.60
CA THR A 107 1.42 -20.85 -4.71
C THR A 107 0.12 -21.32 -4.08
N LYS A 108 -0.77 -20.37 -3.69
CA LYS A 108 -2.05 -20.63 -3.01
C LYS A 108 -3.15 -19.72 -3.54
N PRO A 109 -3.59 -19.87 -4.81
CA PRO A 109 -4.51 -18.95 -5.48
C PRO A 109 -5.90 -18.82 -4.84
N LYS A 110 -6.32 -19.80 -4.03
CA LYS A 110 -7.60 -19.82 -3.31
C LYS A 110 -7.47 -19.42 -1.83
N SER A 111 -6.29 -18.97 -1.40
CA SER A 111 -6.06 -18.55 -0.01
C SER A 111 -6.66 -17.16 0.26
N ILE A 112 -6.94 -16.89 1.53
CA ILE A 112 -7.38 -15.55 1.97
C ILE A 112 -6.36 -14.48 1.57
N GLY A 113 -5.06 -14.78 1.68
CA GLY A 113 -4.01 -13.84 1.25
C GLY A 113 -4.09 -13.49 -0.24
N ALA A 114 -4.32 -14.48 -1.10
CA ALA A 114 -4.51 -14.24 -2.53
C ALA A 114 -5.78 -13.40 -2.82
N GLU A 115 -6.86 -13.63 -2.08
CA GLU A 115 -8.09 -12.82 -2.18
C GLU A 115 -7.88 -11.38 -1.74
N GLU A 116 -7.14 -11.15 -0.66
CA GLU A 116 -6.78 -9.82 -0.18
C GLU A 116 -5.97 -9.03 -1.22
N VAL A 117 -4.98 -9.67 -1.83
CA VAL A 117 -4.17 -9.04 -2.89
C VAL A 117 -5.03 -8.69 -4.11
N ARG A 118 -5.91 -9.59 -4.55
CA ARG A 118 -6.84 -9.30 -5.65
C ARG A 118 -7.78 -8.15 -5.34
N ALA A 119 -8.30 -8.10 -4.11
CA ALA A 119 -9.17 -7.02 -3.67
C ALA A 119 -8.42 -5.67 -3.65
N ALA A 120 -7.18 -5.66 -3.15
CA ALA A 120 -6.33 -4.48 -3.17
C ALA A 120 -6.04 -4.02 -4.61
N ALA A 121 -5.67 -4.94 -5.50
CA ALA A 121 -5.45 -4.64 -6.91
C ALA A 121 -6.69 -4.02 -7.59
N LYS A 122 -7.87 -4.60 -7.35
CA LYS A 122 -9.13 -4.03 -7.87
C LYS A 122 -9.39 -2.62 -7.36
N ALA A 123 -9.12 -2.36 -6.07
CA ALA A 123 -9.30 -1.03 -5.49
C ALA A 123 -8.33 -0.01 -6.11
N VAL A 124 -7.08 -0.39 -6.34
CA VAL A 124 -6.08 0.44 -7.03
C VAL A 124 -6.51 0.74 -8.46
N LEU A 125 -6.89 -0.27 -9.23
CA LEU A 125 -7.33 -0.10 -10.63
C LEU A 125 -8.55 0.82 -10.74
N LYS A 126 -9.45 0.80 -9.75
CA LYS A 126 -10.60 1.70 -9.71
C LYS A 126 -10.19 3.16 -9.49
N LEU A 127 -9.10 3.44 -8.81
CA LEU A 127 -8.58 4.80 -8.62
C LEU A 127 -7.85 5.34 -9.87
N LEU A 128 -7.45 4.47 -10.78
CA LEU A 128 -6.77 4.83 -12.03
C LEU A 128 -7.73 5.07 -13.19
N GLN A 129 -9.00 4.78 -13.02
CA GLN A 129 -10.08 5.03 -14.02
C GLN A 129 -10.65 6.44 -13.86
#